data_d7ee193a7d519d97529a422e99d1e55b
#
_entry.id   d7ee193a7d519d97529a422e99d1e55b
#
_cell.length_a   1.000
_cell.length_b   1.000
_cell.length_c   1.000
_cell.angle_alpha   90.00
_cell.angle_beta   90.00
_cell.angle_gamma   90.00
#
_symmetry.space_group_name_H-M   'P 1'
#
loop_
_entity.id
_entity.type
_entity.pdbx_description
1 polymer ?
#
loop_
_entity_poly.entity_id
_entity_poly.type
_entity_poly.pdbx_seq_one_letter_code
_entity_poly.pdbx_strand_id
1 'polypeptide(L)'
;MTSKVKLPKNLTFEKALARLNEIVEQLEEPDRGLEASLELFEEGVSLSRFCRGKIDEIQGRVEMVLRETADGIETGPLPSGEEEGGDSDGKG
;
A
#
# COMPACT_ATOMS: atom_id res chain seq x y z
N MET A 1 15.13 3.78 19.91
CA MET A 1 14.47 2.60 20.35
C MET A 1 13.70 1.94 19.25
N THR A 2 13.85 0.67 19.15
CA THR A 2 13.16 -0.06 18.11
C THR A 2 11.74 -0.39 18.51
N SER A 3 10.91 -0.43 17.52
CA SER A 3 9.54 -0.86 17.73
C SER A 3 9.51 -2.30 18.19
N LYS A 4 8.63 -2.59 19.12
CA LYS A 4 8.45 -3.96 19.59
C LYS A 4 7.39 -4.69 18.80
N VAL A 5 6.85 -4.06 17.79
CA VAL A 5 5.82 -4.67 17.00
C VAL A 5 6.41 -5.74 16.10
N LYS A 6 5.85 -6.91 16.20
CA LYS A 6 6.24 -8.01 15.34
C LYS A 6 5.03 -8.44 14.54
N LEU A 7 5.15 -8.42 13.24
CA LEU A 7 4.06 -8.82 12.39
C LEU A 7 4.06 -10.33 12.21
N PRO A 8 2.88 -10.93 12.10
CA PRO A 8 2.80 -12.37 11.86
C PRO A 8 3.46 -12.76 10.55
N LYS A 9 4.03 -13.94 10.53
CA LYS A 9 4.69 -14.40 9.31
C LYS A 9 3.70 -14.67 8.20
N ASN A 10 2.47 -14.99 8.56
CA ASN A 10 1.44 -15.28 7.57
C ASN A 10 0.53 -14.08 7.32
N LEU A 11 1.02 -12.89 7.62
CA LEU A 11 0.23 -11.69 7.41
C LEU A 11 0.01 -11.46 5.93
N THR A 12 -1.22 -11.14 5.57
CA THR A 12 -1.55 -10.81 4.20
C THR A 12 -1.78 -9.31 4.08
N PHE A 13 -1.75 -8.82 2.85
CA PHE A 13 -2.02 -7.40 2.60
C PHE A 13 -3.41 -7.03 3.12
N GLU A 14 -4.39 -7.86 2.86
CA GLU A 14 -5.76 -7.57 3.27
C GLU A 14 -5.89 -7.50 4.79
N LYS A 15 -5.23 -8.43 5.48
CA LYS A 15 -5.27 -8.40 6.94
C LYS A 15 -4.53 -7.21 7.51
N ALA A 16 -3.43 -6.86 6.89
CA ALA A 16 -2.67 -5.69 7.32
C ALA A 16 -3.50 -4.43 7.16
N LEU A 17 -4.19 -4.32 6.04
CA LEU A 17 -5.02 -3.16 5.77
C LEU A 17 -6.18 -3.06 6.76
N ALA A 18 -6.80 -4.21 7.06
CA ALA A 18 -7.89 -4.24 8.03
C ALA A 18 -7.39 -3.77 9.40
N ARG A 19 -6.21 -4.25 9.80
CA ARG A 19 -5.65 -3.83 11.08
C ARG A 19 -5.33 -2.34 11.08
N LEU A 20 -4.82 -1.83 9.97
CA LEU A 20 -4.55 -0.39 9.87
C LEU A 20 -5.82 0.43 10.07
N ASN A 21 -6.92 -0.02 9.49
CA ASN A 21 -8.18 0.66 9.67
C ASN A 21 -8.60 0.67 11.13
N GLU A 22 -8.41 -0.46 11.82
CA GLU A 22 -8.72 -0.50 13.24
C GLU A 22 -7.87 0.47 14.03
N ILE A 23 -6.59 0.56 13.68
CA ILE A 23 -5.68 1.45 14.38
C ILE A 23 -6.12 2.90 14.20
N VAL A 24 -6.49 3.26 12.99
CA VAL A 24 -6.95 4.62 12.74
C VAL A 24 -8.17 4.93 13.57
N GLU A 25 -9.12 4.00 13.63
CA GLU A 25 -10.32 4.22 14.43
C GLU A 25 -9.98 4.38 15.89
N GLN A 26 -9.06 3.57 16.40
CA GLN A 26 -8.68 3.66 17.79
C GLN A 26 -7.92 4.95 18.09
N LEU A 27 -7.13 5.42 17.13
CA LEU A 27 -6.40 6.66 17.33
C LEU A 27 -7.31 7.87 17.35
N GLU A 28 -8.51 7.74 16.80
CA GLU A 28 -9.46 8.84 16.79
C GLU A 28 -10.23 8.95 18.10
N GLU A 29 -10.05 8.00 19.00
CA GLU A 29 -10.74 8.06 20.28
C GLU A 29 -10.11 9.12 21.18
N PRO A 30 -10.91 10.04 21.68
CA PRO A 30 -10.34 11.19 22.42
C PRO A 30 -9.75 10.84 23.77
N ASP A 31 -10.17 9.74 24.37
CA ASP A 31 -9.73 9.40 25.71
C ASP A 31 -8.52 8.51 25.77
N ARG A 32 -7.97 8.17 24.61
CA ARG A 32 -6.83 7.26 24.59
C ARG A 32 -5.58 7.98 25.06
N GLY A 33 -4.84 7.34 25.93
CA GLY A 33 -3.62 7.93 26.46
C GLY A 33 -2.53 8.05 25.42
N LEU A 34 -1.57 8.89 25.73
CA LEU A 34 -0.48 9.14 24.80
C LEU A 34 0.32 7.89 24.52
N GLU A 35 0.64 7.13 25.56
CA GLU A 35 1.45 5.93 25.34
C GLU A 35 0.72 4.91 24.50
N ALA A 36 -0.57 4.73 24.76
CA ALA A 36 -1.36 3.79 23.97
C ALA A 36 -1.43 4.23 22.53
N SER A 37 -1.57 5.53 22.30
CA SER A 37 -1.60 6.06 20.95
C SER A 37 -0.27 5.85 20.24
N LEU A 38 0.82 6.02 20.99
CA LEU A 38 2.14 5.81 20.39
C LEU A 38 2.34 4.37 19.97
N GLU A 39 1.91 3.44 20.79
CA GLU A 39 2.03 2.02 20.45
C GLU A 39 1.21 1.69 19.20
N LEU A 40 0.01 2.24 19.14
CA LEU A 40 -0.80 2.04 17.94
C LEU A 40 -0.15 2.63 16.72
N PHE A 41 0.45 3.79 16.87
CA PHE A 41 1.12 4.44 15.76
C PHE A 41 2.30 3.62 15.28
N GLU A 42 3.07 3.07 16.22
CA GLU A 42 4.22 2.24 15.83
C GLU A 42 3.76 1.00 15.09
N GLU A 43 2.68 0.39 15.56
CA GLU A 43 2.13 -0.76 14.85
C GLU A 43 1.67 -0.35 13.45
N GLY A 44 1.03 0.79 13.36
CA GLY A 44 0.56 1.28 12.07
C GLY A 44 1.70 1.52 11.10
N VAL A 45 2.81 2.06 11.60
CA VAL A 45 3.97 2.28 10.74
C VAL A 45 4.50 0.96 10.21
N SER A 46 4.59 -0.04 11.06
CA SER A 46 5.06 -1.35 10.63
C SER A 46 4.15 -1.96 9.59
N LEU A 47 2.84 -1.85 9.80
CA LEU A 47 1.88 -2.37 8.85
C LEU A 47 1.94 -1.61 7.54
N SER A 48 2.13 -0.30 7.61
CA SER A 48 2.24 0.51 6.40
C SER A 48 3.44 0.09 5.57
N ARG A 49 4.55 -0.18 6.23
CA ARG A 49 5.75 -0.63 5.51
C ARG A 49 5.51 -1.98 4.86
N PHE A 50 4.82 -2.86 5.57
CA PHE A 50 4.48 -4.16 5.00
C PHE A 50 3.63 -3.99 3.76
N CYS A 51 2.61 -3.15 3.85
CA CYS A 51 1.73 -2.91 2.71
C CYS A 51 2.47 -2.27 1.56
N ARG A 52 3.38 -1.35 1.87
CA ARG A 52 4.15 -0.69 0.83
C ARG A 52 5.02 -1.69 0.09
N GLY A 53 5.63 -2.61 0.83
CA GLY A 53 6.44 -3.65 0.21
C GLY A 53 5.62 -4.52 -0.71
N LYS A 54 4.39 -4.86 -0.29
CA LYS A 54 3.53 -5.66 -1.13
C LYS A 54 3.13 -4.91 -2.38
N ILE A 55 2.84 -3.63 -2.25
CA ILE A 55 2.47 -2.82 -3.41
C ILE A 55 3.64 -2.74 -4.38
N ASP A 56 4.84 -2.51 -3.86
CA ASP A 56 6.02 -2.44 -4.71
C ASP A 56 6.25 -3.75 -5.44
N GLU A 57 6.06 -4.86 -4.74
CA GLU A 57 6.23 -6.17 -5.35
C GLU A 57 5.23 -6.38 -6.48
N ILE A 58 3.99 -6.02 -6.24
CA ILE A 58 2.95 -6.20 -7.24
C ILE A 58 3.19 -5.29 -8.44
N GLN A 59 3.64 -4.08 -8.18
CA GLN A 59 3.95 -3.17 -9.28
C GLN A 59 5.04 -3.74 -10.18
N GLY A 60 6.06 -4.34 -9.57
CA GLY A 60 7.11 -4.95 -10.37
C GLY A 60 6.58 -6.07 -11.24
N ARG A 61 5.68 -6.87 -10.68
CA ARG A 61 5.10 -7.96 -11.45
C ARG A 61 4.21 -7.47 -12.58
N VAL A 62 3.47 -6.41 -12.30
CA VAL A 62 2.62 -5.83 -13.35
C VAL A 62 3.47 -5.30 -14.48
N GLU A 63 4.56 -4.61 -14.15
CA GLU A 63 5.44 -4.08 -15.18
C GLU A 63 6.04 -5.20 -16.01
N MET A 64 6.41 -6.29 -15.36
CA MET A 64 6.97 -7.42 -16.08
C MET A 64 5.96 -8.01 -17.05
N VAL A 65 4.73 -8.20 -16.59
CA VAL A 65 3.69 -8.73 -17.45
C VAL A 65 3.40 -7.81 -18.63
N LEU A 66 3.38 -6.51 -18.37
CA LEU A 66 3.15 -5.56 -19.43
C LEU A 66 4.25 -5.62 -20.49
N ARG A 67 5.48 -5.80 -20.05
CA ARG A 67 6.58 -5.91 -21.00
C ARG A 67 6.44 -7.14 -21.87
N GLU A 68 6.15 -8.27 -21.21
CA GLU A 68 6.01 -9.52 -21.95
C GLU A 68 4.87 -9.43 -22.93
N THR A 69 3.78 -8.81 -22.51
CA THR A 69 2.63 -8.67 -23.38
C THR A 69 2.93 -7.76 -24.55
N ALA A 70 3.62 -6.68 -24.27
CA ALA A 70 3.97 -5.74 -25.33
C ALA A 70 4.86 -6.38 -26.38
N ASP A 71 5.75 -7.26 -25.94
CA ASP A 71 6.62 -7.95 -26.88
C ASP A 71 5.87 -8.96 -27.72
N GLY A 72 4.93 -9.66 -27.12
CA GLY A 72 4.22 -10.71 -27.80
C GLY A 72 2.98 -10.24 -28.52
N ILE A 73 2.36 -9.21 -28.03
CA ILE A 73 1.11 -8.71 -28.59
C ILE A 73 1.29 -7.24 -28.87
N GLU A 74 1.02 -6.89 -30.08
CA GLU A 74 1.06 -5.50 -30.41
C GLU A 74 -0.25 -4.87 -30.05
N THR A 75 -0.32 -4.32 -28.90
CA THR A 75 -1.55 -3.72 -28.42
C THR A 75 -1.44 -2.22 -28.45
N GLY A 76 -2.55 -1.59 -28.46
CA GLY A 76 -2.56 -0.16 -28.32
C GLY A 76 -2.17 0.23 -26.93
N PRO A 77 -2.03 1.51 -26.71
CA PRO A 77 -1.67 2.00 -25.38
C PRO A 77 -2.73 1.66 -24.38
N LEU A 78 -2.26 1.45 -23.17
CA LEU A 78 -3.19 1.19 -22.10
C LEU A 78 -3.98 2.45 -21.81
N PRO A 79 -5.19 2.27 -21.40
CA PRO A 79 -5.98 3.43 -21.00
C PRO A 79 -5.49 3.93 -19.66
N SER A 80 -4.39 4.33 -19.69
CA SER A 80 -3.91 4.85 -18.41
C SER A 80 -3.67 6.28 -18.55
N GLY A 81 -3.77 6.09 -18.84
CA GLY A 81 -3.47 6.91 -18.91
C GLY A 81 -2.49 7.44 -19.18
N GLU A 82 -2.52 7.06 -19.82
CA GLU A 82 -2.06 7.66 -20.12
C GLU A 82 -2.11 8.38 -20.48
N GLU A 83 -2.38 8.40 -20.70
CA GLU A 83 -2.54 9.05 -20.79
C GLU A 83 -2.59 9.65 -20.58
N GLU A 84 -2.53 9.77 -20.60
CA GLU A 84 -2.62 10.27 -20.20
C GLU A 84 -2.54 10.73 -19.86
N GLY A 85 -2.39 11.03 -20.06
CA GLY A 85 -2.41 11.32 -19.61
C GLY A 85 -2.44 11.89 -19.36
N GLY A 86 -2.47 12.20 -19.69
CA GLY A 86 -2.64 12.48 -19.44
C GLY A 86 -2.83 13.03 -19.16
N ASP A 87 -3.00 13.15 -19.49
CA ASP A 87 -3.36 13.61 -19.26
C ASP A 87 -3.58 14.04 -18.86
N SER A 88 -3.52 14.15 -19.05
CA SER A 88 -3.83 14.52 -18.71
C SER A 88 -4.16 15.10 -18.45
N ASP A 89 -4.15 15.22 -18.57
CA ASP A 89 -4.54 15.77 -18.30
C ASP A 89 -4.78 16.17 -18.26
N GLY A 90 -4.66 16.45 -18.58
CA GLY A 90 -4.94 16.61 -18.44
C GLY A 90 -4.98 17.02 -18.62
N LYS A 91 -5.05 17.10 -18.88
CA LYS A 91 -5.10 17.37 -18.96
C LYS A 91 -5.05 17.21 -18.77
N GLY A 92 -4.98 17.38 -19.00
CA GLY A 92 -5.01 17.11 -18.71
C GLY A 92 -5.04 17.03 -18.80
#